data_b50f9c11c02b50b2b6c1da223106fd07
#
_entry.id   b50f9c11c02b50b2b6c1da223106fd07
#
_cell.length_a   1.000
_cell.length_b   1.000
_cell.length_c   1.000
_cell.angle_alpha   90.00
_cell.angle_beta   90.00
_cell.angle_gamma   90.00
#
_symmetry.space_group_name_H-M   'P 1'
#
loop_
_entity.id
_entity.type
_entity.pdbx_description
1 polymer ?
#
loop_
_entity_poly.entity_id
_entity_poly.type
_entity_poly.pdbx_seq_one_letter_code
_entity_poly.pdbx_strand_id
1 'polypeptide(L)'
;MNYIKRNLENVVRQVTREYPVLLVTGPRQVGKTTMLQKLMEGTERGYVTLDDLNERYIAKTDPELFLQLHKPPVLIDEVQYAPELFTYIKINADKNHEPGAFWLTGSQVFKLMQGVQESLAGRVAVLSLTSLSQAEISGGTMKPFTVDLEDLSERQKEREQADTREIFERIYQGSMPAIVSGINSNSQLFYSSYLSTYIERDVRELSDAIDSLKFLRFITAVAARCGQMVNAAEIARDADINQTQAKDWLTILETLGIIFYLHPYSNNLLKRLVKTPKLYFYDTGLVCYLTKWSSAETLECGAMNGAILENYVVAEIRKTYLNCGKEPYLYYYRDKDAREIDIVLEHDGILNPIEIKKTANPGTELVKVFELLDKASTPRAKGAVICMKPGLSAIDRDNYIVPVWMI
;
A
#
# COMPACT_ATOMS: atom_id res chain seq x y z
N MET A 1 -14.17 21.17 1.10
CA MET A 1 -13.56 19.83 1.28
C MET A 1 -12.20 20.04 1.93
N ASN A 2 -11.94 19.51 3.12
CA ASN A 2 -10.61 19.63 3.70
C ASN A 2 -9.70 18.59 3.03
N TYR A 3 -8.75 19.07 2.22
CA TYR A 3 -7.71 18.23 1.65
C TYR A 3 -6.79 17.73 2.75
N ILE A 4 -6.59 16.40 2.80
CA ILE A 4 -5.61 15.79 3.71
C ILE A 4 -4.29 15.74 2.96
N LYS A 5 -3.29 16.47 3.48
CA LYS A 5 -1.98 16.56 2.86
C LYS A 5 -1.32 15.19 2.80
N ARG A 6 -0.76 14.86 1.62
CA ARG A 6 -0.07 13.59 1.42
C ARG A 6 1.44 13.74 1.66
N ASN A 7 2.02 12.81 2.38
CA ASN A 7 3.47 12.84 2.61
C ASN A 7 4.28 12.62 1.32
N LEU A 8 3.72 11.88 0.36
CA LEU A 8 4.30 11.66 -0.97
C LEU A 8 4.49 12.96 -1.77
N GLU A 9 3.81 14.07 -1.44
CA GLU A 9 3.95 15.36 -2.12
C GLU A 9 5.39 15.87 -2.15
N ASN A 10 6.16 15.66 -1.08
CA ASN A 10 7.56 16.08 -1.02
C ASN A 10 8.42 15.30 -2.03
N VAL A 11 8.16 14.00 -2.17
CA VAL A 11 8.83 13.14 -3.15
C VAL A 11 8.45 13.56 -4.57
N VAL A 12 7.16 13.86 -4.82
CA VAL A 12 6.69 14.36 -6.11
C VAL A 12 7.42 15.65 -6.50
N ARG A 13 7.57 16.62 -5.56
CA ARG A 13 8.32 17.87 -5.81
C ARG A 13 9.80 17.63 -6.13
N GLN A 14 10.45 16.68 -5.43
CA GLN A 14 11.83 16.32 -5.68
C GLN A 14 11.97 15.66 -7.06
N VAL A 15 11.21 14.60 -7.33
CA VAL A 15 11.26 13.82 -8.56
C VAL A 15 10.94 14.67 -9.80
N THR A 16 10.01 15.63 -9.68
CA THR A 16 9.67 16.55 -10.75
C THR A 16 10.86 17.42 -11.21
N ARG A 17 11.86 17.62 -10.37
CA ARG A 17 13.09 18.38 -10.73
C ARG A 17 14.16 17.52 -11.39
N GLU A 18 14.02 16.20 -11.33
CA GLU A 18 15.04 15.24 -11.77
C GLU A 18 14.60 14.48 -13.02
N TYR A 19 13.32 14.16 -13.14
CA TYR A 19 12.77 13.34 -14.21
C TYR A 19 11.83 14.11 -15.13
N PRO A 20 11.91 13.92 -16.46
CA PRO A 20 10.96 14.57 -17.39
C PRO A 20 9.53 14.03 -17.23
N VAL A 21 9.36 12.77 -16.79
CA VAL A 21 8.06 12.16 -16.63
C VAL A 21 7.91 11.63 -15.19
N LEU A 22 6.80 11.97 -14.56
CA LEU A 22 6.34 11.38 -13.30
C LEU A 22 5.08 10.57 -13.57
N LEU A 23 5.02 9.33 -13.09
CA LEU A 23 3.82 8.51 -13.08
C LEU A 23 3.41 8.21 -11.63
N VAL A 24 2.21 8.63 -11.24
CA VAL A 24 1.61 8.27 -9.94
C VAL A 24 0.56 7.18 -10.16
N THR A 25 0.83 6.00 -9.62
CA THR A 25 -0.06 4.83 -9.66
C THR A 25 -0.70 4.57 -8.31
N GLY A 26 -1.56 3.57 -8.24
CA GLY A 26 -2.18 3.09 -7.00
C GLY A 26 -3.68 2.85 -7.14
N PRO A 27 -4.35 2.31 -6.10
CA PRO A 27 -5.77 1.98 -6.12
C PRO A 27 -6.65 3.15 -6.54
N ARG A 28 -7.86 2.86 -6.99
CA ARG A 28 -8.88 3.89 -7.19
C ARG A 28 -9.24 4.59 -5.88
N GLN A 29 -9.65 5.85 -5.96
CA GLN A 29 -10.14 6.67 -4.84
C GLN A 29 -9.12 6.94 -3.71
N VAL A 30 -7.83 6.64 -3.89
CA VAL A 30 -6.79 7.02 -2.91
C VAL A 30 -6.33 8.47 -3.04
N GLY A 31 -6.85 9.23 -4.04
CA GLY A 31 -6.61 10.66 -4.18
C GLY A 31 -5.41 11.03 -5.06
N LYS A 32 -5.01 10.21 -6.05
CA LYS A 32 -3.91 10.49 -6.98
C LYS A 32 -4.06 11.83 -7.68
N THR A 33 -5.16 11.98 -8.43
CA THR A 33 -5.47 13.19 -9.18
C THR A 33 -5.62 14.41 -8.27
N THR A 34 -6.32 14.25 -7.13
CA THR A 34 -6.50 15.31 -6.13
C THR A 34 -5.17 15.82 -5.59
N MET A 35 -4.24 14.93 -5.24
CA MET A 35 -2.89 15.29 -4.76
C MET A 35 -2.13 16.08 -5.83
N LEU A 36 -2.11 15.61 -7.08
CA LEU A 36 -1.39 16.27 -8.16
C LEU A 36 -2.04 17.61 -8.53
N GLN A 37 -3.36 17.70 -8.59
CA GLN A 37 -4.08 18.95 -8.79
C GLN A 37 -3.76 19.97 -7.67
N LYS A 38 -3.67 19.51 -6.42
CA LYS A 38 -3.27 20.36 -5.30
C LYS A 38 -1.83 20.87 -5.43
N LEU A 39 -0.93 20.04 -5.93
CA LEU A 39 0.47 20.40 -6.16
C LEU A 39 0.67 21.36 -7.34
N MET A 40 -0.23 21.36 -8.33
CA MET A 40 -0.15 22.27 -9.48
C MET A 40 -0.80 23.64 -9.24
N GLU A 41 -1.52 23.84 -8.14
CA GLU A 41 -2.08 25.14 -7.79
C GLU A 41 -1.00 26.22 -7.78
N GLY A 42 -1.24 27.32 -8.51
CA GLY A 42 -0.29 28.43 -8.65
C GLY A 42 0.88 28.15 -9.61
N THR A 43 0.84 27.07 -10.39
CA THR A 43 1.80 26.77 -11.47
C THR A 43 1.13 26.93 -12.84
N GLU A 44 1.94 26.98 -13.91
CA GLU A 44 1.45 27.02 -15.30
C GLU A 44 1.11 25.62 -15.88
N ARG A 45 1.14 24.57 -15.06
CA ARG A 45 0.87 23.20 -15.52
C ARG A 45 -0.57 23.05 -16.00
N GLY A 46 -0.74 22.60 -17.24
CA GLY A 46 -2.03 22.23 -17.79
C GLY A 46 -2.60 20.95 -17.14
N TYR A 47 -3.91 20.76 -17.26
CA TYR A 47 -4.60 19.53 -16.83
C TYR A 47 -5.53 19.02 -17.93
N VAL A 48 -5.45 17.74 -18.22
CA VAL A 48 -6.36 17.03 -19.12
C VAL A 48 -6.65 15.64 -18.57
N THR A 49 -7.89 15.16 -18.71
CA THR A 49 -8.29 13.80 -18.31
C THR A 49 -8.75 12.99 -19.50
N LEU A 50 -8.29 11.76 -19.60
CA LEU A 50 -8.75 10.80 -20.60
C LEU A 50 -10.05 10.08 -20.20
N ASP A 51 -10.70 10.51 -19.11
CA ASP A 51 -12.12 10.19 -18.86
C ASP A 51 -13.03 10.95 -19.83
N ASP A 52 -12.62 12.12 -20.34
CA ASP A 52 -13.29 12.79 -21.46
C ASP A 52 -13.11 11.98 -22.74
N LEU A 53 -14.23 11.64 -23.37
CA LEU A 53 -14.24 10.78 -24.57
C LEU A 53 -13.62 11.47 -25.79
N ASN A 54 -13.74 12.79 -25.91
CA ASN A 54 -13.16 13.54 -27.03
C ASN A 54 -11.65 13.61 -26.88
N GLU A 55 -11.16 13.95 -25.69
CA GLU A 55 -9.73 13.97 -25.37
C GLU A 55 -9.10 12.58 -25.56
N ARG A 56 -9.77 11.53 -25.09
CA ARG A 56 -9.36 10.15 -25.29
C ARG A 56 -9.31 9.75 -26.77
N TYR A 57 -10.29 10.18 -27.55
CA TYR A 57 -10.33 9.91 -29.00
C TYR A 57 -9.12 10.54 -29.71
N ILE A 58 -8.85 11.82 -29.46
CA ILE A 58 -7.69 12.52 -30.04
C ILE A 58 -6.39 11.85 -29.57
N ALA A 59 -6.26 11.57 -28.28
CA ALA A 59 -5.08 10.94 -27.71
C ALA A 59 -4.74 9.58 -28.35
N LYS A 60 -5.75 8.83 -28.79
CA LYS A 60 -5.58 7.53 -29.48
C LYS A 60 -5.32 7.65 -30.95
N THR A 61 -6.05 8.53 -31.64
CA THR A 61 -6.03 8.61 -33.11
C THR A 61 -4.95 9.54 -33.64
N ASP A 62 -4.63 10.61 -32.89
CA ASP A 62 -3.59 11.58 -33.23
C ASP A 62 -2.86 12.07 -31.97
N PRO A 63 -1.96 11.24 -31.39
CA PRO A 63 -1.20 11.60 -30.19
C PRO A 63 -0.33 12.85 -30.35
N GLU A 64 0.13 13.13 -31.58
CA GLU A 64 0.92 14.32 -31.86
C GLU A 64 0.10 15.58 -31.71
N LEU A 65 -1.09 15.61 -32.33
CA LEU A 65 -2.05 16.71 -32.18
C LEU A 65 -2.44 16.89 -30.72
N PHE A 66 -2.70 15.80 -29.98
CA PHE A 66 -3.04 15.86 -28.57
C PHE A 66 -1.96 16.58 -27.77
N LEU A 67 -0.66 16.28 -27.96
CA LEU A 67 0.44 16.95 -27.29
C LEU A 67 0.69 18.40 -27.80
N GLN A 68 0.26 18.76 -29.00
CA GLN A 68 0.26 20.15 -29.48
C GLN A 68 -0.82 20.99 -28.78
N LEU A 69 -1.99 20.40 -28.51
CA LEU A 69 -3.09 21.02 -27.78
C LEU A 69 -2.79 21.14 -26.27
N HIS A 70 -2.17 20.11 -25.70
CA HIS A 70 -1.82 20.00 -24.28
C HIS A 70 -0.31 20.06 -24.06
N LYS A 71 0.27 21.24 -24.25
CA LYS A 71 1.73 21.45 -24.16
C LYS A 71 2.24 21.22 -22.73
N PRO A 72 3.45 20.62 -22.57
CA PRO A 72 4.13 20.61 -21.27
C PRO A 72 4.39 22.01 -20.71
N PRO A 73 4.39 22.18 -19.36
CA PRO A 73 4.15 21.13 -18.38
C PRO A 73 2.67 20.78 -18.26
N VAL A 74 2.34 19.47 -18.28
CA VAL A 74 0.95 19.00 -18.25
C VAL A 74 0.76 17.80 -17.34
N LEU A 75 -0.42 17.73 -16.69
CA LEU A 75 -0.93 16.55 -15.99
C LEU A 75 -1.95 15.85 -16.90
N ILE A 76 -1.65 14.63 -17.29
CA ILE A 76 -2.55 13.75 -18.05
C ILE A 76 -3.09 12.68 -17.10
N ASP A 77 -4.40 12.77 -16.83
CA ASP A 77 -5.08 11.87 -15.91
C ASP A 77 -5.66 10.66 -16.63
N GLU A 78 -5.62 9.47 -15.99
CA GLU A 78 -6.09 8.18 -16.50
C GLU A 78 -5.42 7.77 -17.84
N VAL A 79 -4.09 7.96 -17.91
CA VAL A 79 -3.29 7.77 -19.16
C VAL A 79 -3.37 6.35 -19.74
N GLN A 80 -3.78 5.33 -18.94
CA GLN A 80 -3.98 3.97 -19.42
C GLN A 80 -5.03 3.83 -20.52
N TYR A 81 -5.89 4.84 -20.71
CA TYR A 81 -6.88 4.83 -21.79
C TYR A 81 -6.31 5.15 -23.16
N ALA A 82 -5.09 5.70 -23.24
CA ALA A 82 -4.41 5.97 -24.51
C ALA A 82 -2.91 5.62 -24.41
N PRO A 83 -2.54 4.33 -24.39
CA PRO A 83 -1.14 3.90 -24.31
C PRO A 83 -0.28 4.38 -25.48
N GLU A 84 -0.90 4.75 -26.61
CA GLU A 84 -0.26 5.34 -27.77
C GLU A 84 0.53 6.61 -27.44
N LEU A 85 0.09 7.37 -26.43
CA LEU A 85 0.77 8.56 -25.95
C LEU A 85 2.18 8.32 -25.43
N PHE A 86 2.47 7.14 -24.87
CA PHE A 86 3.79 6.87 -24.26
C PHE A 86 4.94 7.04 -25.26
N THR A 87 4.74 6.65 -26.52
CA THR A 87 5.75 6.82 -27.58
C THR A 87 6.04 8.29 -27.85
N TYR A 88 5.01 9.12 -27.92
CA TYR A 88 5.15 10.54 -28.21
C TYR A 88 5.67 11.33 -27.01
N ILE A 89 5.28 10.96 -25.80
CA ILE A 89 5.84 11.49 -24.55
C ILE A 89 7.35 11.17 -24.48
N LYS A 90 7.77 9.95 -24.85
CA LYS A 90 9.18 9.57 -24.95
C LYS A 90 9.94 10.48 -25.92
N ILE A 91 9.41 10.65 -27.15
CA ILE A 91 10.05 11.50 -28.17
C ILE A 91 10.20 12.94 -27.67
N ASN A 92 9.17 13.48 -27.01
CA ASN A 92 9.23 14.81 -26.42
C ASN A 92 10.28 14.90 -25.30
N ALA A 93 10.30 13.94 -24.38
CA ALA A 93 11.26 13.87 -23.28
C ALA A 93 12.70 13.77 -23.77
N ASP A 94 12.94 12.98 -24.83
CA ASP A 94 14.27 12.81 -25.44
C ASP A 94 14.75 14.07 -26.18
N LYS A 95 13.83 14.83 -26.76
CA LYS A 95 14.15 16.04 -27.53
C LYS A 95 14.43 17.25 -26.63
N ASN A 96 13.62 17.42 -25.58
CA ASN A 96 13.60 18.67 -24.80
C ASN A 96 14.36 18.52 -23.46
N HIS A 97 14.43 17.32 -22.89
CA HIS A 97 15.05 17.03 -21.58
C HIS A 97 14.55 17.93 -20.43
N GLU A 98 13.30 18.38 -20.50
CA GLU A 98 12.71 19.27 -19.49
C GLU A 98 12.21 18.48 -18.27
N PRO A 99 12.81 18.66 -17.07
CA PRO A 99 12.32 18.00 -15.87
C PRO A 99 10.88 18.40 -15.57
N GLY A 100 10.07 17.43 -15.16
CA GLY A 100 8.68 17.63 -14.80
C GLY A 100 7.75 17.98 -15.96
N ALA A 101 8.15 17.79 -17.22
CA ALA A 101 7.31 18.08 -18.38
C ALA A 101 5.94 17.37 -18.30
N PHE A 102 5.94 16.10 -17.93
CA PHE A 102 4.72 15.30 -17.88
C PHE A 102 4.47 14.71 -16.48
N TRP A 103 3.29 14.96 -15.94
CA TRP A 103 2.73 14.23 -14.83
C TRP A 103 1.63 13.32 -15.36
N LEU A 104 1.70 12.05 -15.00
CA LEU A 104 0.76 11.02 -15.45
C LEU A 104 0.09 10.37 -14.24
N THR A 105 -1.19 10.08 -14.34
CA THR A 105 -1.87 9.22 -13.38
C THR A 105 -2.53 8.05 -14.06
N GLY A 106 -2.74 6.99 -13.28
CA GLY A 106 -3.58 5.89 -13.70
C GLY A 106 -3.79 4.87 -12.59
N SER A 107 -4.92 4.20 -12.67
CA SER A 107 -5.34 3.20 -11.69
C SER A 107 -5.07 1.76 -12.12
N GLN A 108 -4.90 1.52 -13.43
CA GLN A 108 -4.64 0.19 -13.98
C GLN A 108 -3.14 -0.05 -14.15
N VAL A 109 -2.46 -0.33 -13.02
CA VAL A 109 -0.99 -0.43 -12.96
C VAL A 109 -0.42 -1.41 -13.98
N PHE A 110 -1.07 -2.55 -14.25
CA PHE A 110 -0.58 -3.54 -15.21
C PHE A 110 -0.47 -3.00 -16.64
N LYS A 111 -1.56 -2.40 -17.15
CA LYS A 111 -1.55 -1.81 -18.52
C LYS A 111 -0.58 -0.63 -18.60
N LEU A 112 -0.49 0.17 -17.54
CA LEU A 112 0.45 1.28 -17.44
C LEU A 112 1.91 0.81 -17.48
N MET A 113 2.25 -0.16 -16.65
CA MET A 113 3.63 -0.64 -16.54
C MET A 113 4.12 -1.32 -17.82
N GLN A 114 3.26 -2.01 -18.55
CA GLN A 114 3.61 -2.58 -19.85
C GLN A 114 4.04 -1.47 -20.84
N GLY A 115 3.19 -0.45 -21.03
CA GLY A 115 3.52 0.68 -21.93
C GLY A 115 4.72 1.51 -21.44
N VAL A 116 4.86 1.69 -20.13
CA VAL A 116 5.98 2.43 -19.51
C VAL A 116 7.31 1.68 -19.69
N GLN A 117 7.34 0.37 -19.47
CA GLN A 117 8.56 -0.42 -19.65
C GLN A 117 9.04 -0.42 -21.09
N GLU A 118 8.12 -0.47 -22.06
CA GLU A 118 8.47 -0.46 -23.49
C GLU A 118 8.94 0.92 -23.98
N SER A 119 8.35 2.00 -23.46
CA SER A 119 8.52 3.34 -24.04
C SER A 119 9.28 4.32 -23.15
N LEU A 120 9.09 4.31 -21.82
CA LEU A 120 9.57 5.38 -20.91
C LEU A 120 10.72 4.93 -20.00
N ALA A 121 11.32 3.75 -20.22
CA ALA A 121 12.44 3.27 -19.40
C ALA A 121 13.57 4.30 -19.30
N GLY A 122 14.03 4.60 -18.08
CA GLY A 122 15.07 5.59 -17.79
C GLY A 122 14.62 7.06 -17.82
N ARG A 123 13.36 7.35 -18.16
CA ARG A 123 12.80 8.72 -18.30
C ARG A 123 11.69 9.01 -17.30
N VAL A 124 11.13 7.97 -16.70
CA VAL A 124 9.98 8.07 -15.80
C VAL A 124 10.37 7.68 -14.38
N ALA A 125 9.93 8.49 -13.42
CA ALA A 125 9.84 8.07 -12.04
C ALA A 125 8.43 7.56 -11.74
N VAL A 126 8.33 6.39 -11.15
CA VAL A 126 7.05 5.76 -10.80
C VAL A 126 6.88 5.81 -9.28
N LEU A 127 5.80 6.43 -8.83
CA LEU A 127 5.43 6.51 -7.43
C LEU A 127 4.09 5.82 -7.20
N SER A 128 3.99 5.08 -6.08
CA SER A 128 2.76 4.40 -5.70
C SER A 128 2.09 5.13 -4.54
N LEU A 129 0.86 5.59 -4.75
CA LEU A 129 0.04 6.22 -3.72
C LEU A 129 -0.95 5.18 -3.18
N THR A 130 -0.90 4.95 -1.86
CA THR A 130 -1.82 4.05 -1.15
C THR A 130 -2.98 4.83 -0.49
N SER A 131 -3.87 4.15 0.23
CA SER A 131 -4.79 4.81 1.18
C SER A 131 -3.99 5.62 2.21
N LEU A 132 -4.65 6.52 2.94
CA LEU A 132 -3.98 7.38 3.93
C LEU A 132 -3.23 6.55 4.98
N SER A 133 -2.08 7.04 5.42
CA SER A 133 -1.43 6.56 6.64
C SER A 133 -1.94 7.28 7.87
N GLN A 134 -1.74 6.72 9.05
CA GLN A 134 -2.12 7.40 10.30
C GLN A 134 -1.38 8.72 10.49
N ALA A 135 -0.13 8.81 10.02
CA ALA A 135 0.60 10.06 10.00
C ALA A 135 -0.08 11.15 9.17
N GLU A 136 -0.58 10.81 7.98
CA GLU A 136 -1.28 11.75 7.13
C GLU A 136 -2.62 12.17 7.75
N ILE A 137 -3.33 11.23 8.39
CA ILE A 137 -4.61 11.49 9.06
C ILE A 137 -4.43 12.45 10.23
N SER A 138 -3.37 12.30 11.03
CA SER A 138 -3.05 13.17 12.15
C SER A 138 -2.32 14.47 11.76
N GLY A 139 -2.03 14.67 10.47
CA GLY A 139 -1.29 15.85 9.99
C GLY A 139 0.21 15.84 10.31
N GLY A 140 0.76 14.69 10.69
CA GLY A 140 2.17 14.52 11.01
C GLY A 140 3.07 14.36 9.79
N THR A 141 4.35 14.62 9.99
CA THR A 141 5.39 14.27 9.01
C THR A 141 5.71 12.78 9.09
N MET A 142 6.20 12.22 7.99
CA MET A 142 6.52 10.81 7.93
C MET A 142 7.99 10.60 7.62
N LYS A 143 8.61 9.75 8.45
CA LYS A 143 9.91 9.11 8.17
C LYS A 143 9.68 7.60 8.04
N PRO A 144 10.49 6.86 7.28
CA PRO A 144 10.46 5.40 7.30
C PRO A 144 10.54 4.89 8.73
N PHE A 145 9.76 3.86 9.06
CA PHE A 145 9.80 3.25 10.39
C PHE A 145 11.11 2.51 10.59
N THR A 146 11.77 2.75 11.72
CA THR A 146 12.95 2.00 12.17
C THR A 146 12.79 1.55 13.61
N VAL A 147 13.63 0.62 14.09
CA VAL A 147 13.70 0.19 15.48
C VAL A 147 14.85 0.92 16.22
N ASP A 148 15.13 2.14 15.78
CA ASP A 148 16.09 3.01 16.44
C ASP A 148 15.43 3.78 17.59
N LEU A 149 16.10 3.89 18.75
CA LEU A 149 15.52 4.50 19.94
C LEU A 149 15.26 6.01 19.75
N GLU A 150 16.11 6.68 19.00
CA GLU A 150 15.97 8.12 18.73
C GLU A 150 14.74 8.37 17.86
N ASP A 151 14.58 7.60 16.76
CA ASP A 151 13.40 7.64 15.88
C ASP A 151 12.12 7.30 16.67
N LEU A 152 12.12 6.23 17.48
CA LEU A 152 10.99 5.86 18.31
C LEU A 152 10.62 6.94 19.33
N SER A 153 11.62 7.60 19.95
CA SER A 153 11.40 8.67 20.91
C SER A 153 10.82 9.93 20.25
N GLU A 154 11.25 10.24 19.02
CA GLU A 154 10.70 11.34 18.22
C GLU A 154 9.23 11.07 17.87
N ARG A 155 8.91 9.86 17.38
CA ARG A 155 7.55 9.42 17.08
C ARG A 155 6.62 9.52 18.29
N GLN A 156 7.09 9.13 19.46
CA GLN A 156 6.31 9.25 20.71
C GLN A 156 5.94 10.70 21.03
N LYS A 157 6.78 11.67 20.68
CA LYS A 157 6.51 13.10 20.92
C LYS A 157 5.57 13.71 19.86
N GLU A 158 5.66 13.23 18.62
CA GLU A 158 4.92 13.80 17.49
C GLU A 158 3.53 13.19 17.30
N ARG A 159 3.30 11.95 17.79
CA ARG A 159 2.06 11.22 17.59
C ARG A 159 1.10 11.40 18.76
N GLU A 160 -0.17 11.47 18.46
CA GLU A 160 -1.23 11.46 19.45
C GLU A 160 -1.42 10.05 19.99
N GLN A 161 -1.39 9.93 21.31
CA GLN A 161 -1.62 8.66 22.00
C GLN A 161 -3.04 8.18 21.72
N ALA A 162 -3.18 6.88 21.41
CA ALA A 162 -4.47 6.23 21.25
C ALA A 162 -4.55 4.97 22.11
N ASP A 163 -5.72 4.73 22.68
CA ASP A 163 -6.00 3.51 23.42
C ASP A 163 -6.40 2.34 22.49
N THR A 164 -6.65 1.16 23.07
CA THR A 164 -7.02 -0.04 22.30
C THR A 164 -8.30 0.16 21.52
N ARG A 165 -9.30 0.83 22.09
CA ARG A 165 -10.57 1.08 21.44
C ARG A 165 -10.40 2.00 20.24
N GLU A 166 -9.67 3.10 20.38
CA GLU A 166 -9.38 4.05 19.32
C GLU A 166 -8.59 3.39 18.18
N ILE A 167 -7.62 2.50 18.49
CA ILE A 167 -6.91 1.73 17.46
C ILE A 167 -7.86 0.82 16.70
N PHE A 168 -8.77 0.11 17.37
CA PHE A 168 -9.75 -0.74 16.67
C PHE A 168 -10.82 0.05 15.92
N GLU A 169 -11.17 1.27 16.36
CA GLU A 169 -12.00 2.20 15.59
C GLU A 169 -11.30 2.60 14.26
N ARG A 170 -10.01 2.94 14.30
CA ARG A 170 -9.20 3.24 13.10
C ARG A 170 -9.12 2.03 12.16
N ILE A 171 -8.88 0.83 12.70
CA ILE A 171 -8.83 -0.42 11.93
C ILE A 171 -10.17 -0.70 11.24
N TYR A 172 -11.29 -0.55 11.97
CA TYR A 172 -12.64 -0.80 11.48
C TYR A 172 -13.07 0.22 10.41
N GLN A 173 -12.78 1.48 10.63
CA GLN A 173 -13.09 2.56 9.70
C GLN A 173 -12.29 2.45 8.40
N GLY A 174 -11.02 2.02 8.48
CA GLY A 174 -10.07 2.04 7.38
C GLY A 174 -9.48 3.43 7.14
N SER A 175 -8.77 3.57 6.04
CA SER A 175 -7.97 4.75 5.73
C SER A 175 -8.22 5.35 4.34
N MET A 176 -9.37 5.04 3.74
CA MET A 176 -9.76 5.63 2.45
C MET A 176 -10.10 7.12 2.63
N PRO A 177 -9.55 8.01 1.75
CA PRO A 177 -9.71 9.46 1.90
C PRO A 177 -11.15 9.95 2.04
N ALA A 178 -12.09 9.36 1.29
CA ALA A 178 -13.48 9.74 1.32
C ALA A 178 -14.18 9.43 2.67
N ILE A 179 -13.71 8.41 3.38
CA ILE A 179 -14.20 8.06 4.73
C ILE A 179 -13.56 8.99 5.76
N VAL A 180 -12.23 9.08 5.75
CA VAL A 180 -11.47 9.86 6.74
C VAL A 180 -11.82 11.36 6.68
N SER A 181 -12.06 11.91 5.48
CA SER A 181 -12.47 13.33 5.32
C SER A 181 -13.93 13.60 5.69
N GLY A 182 -14.72 12.56 6.04
CA GLY A 182 -16.13 12.70 6.36
C GLY A 182 -17.07 12.93 5.16
N ILE A 183 -16.57 12.83 3.92
CA ILE A 183 -17.40 12.89 2.71
C ILE A 183 -18.40 11.75 2.71
N ASN A 184 -17.95 10.55 3.07
CA ASN A 184 -18.79 9.37 3.26
C ASN A 184 -18.79 8.98 4.75
N SER A 185 -19.87 9.27 5.43
CA SER A 185 -20.03 8.91 6.85
C SER A 185 -20.38 7.43 7.08
N ASN A 186 -20.87 6.74 6.05
CA ASN A 186 -21.23 5.33 6.11
C ASN A 186 -20.17 4.48 5.41
N SER A 187 -19.23 3.93 6.18
CA SER A 187 -18.14 3.08 5.67
C SER A 187 -18.67 1.81 5.00
N GLN A 188 -19.74 1.20 5.51
CA GLN A 188 -20.34 -0.01 4.94
C GLN A 188 -20.86 0.25 3.51
N LEU A 189 -21.59 1.35 3.32
CA LEU A 189 -22.07 1.74 1.99
C LEU A 189 -20.92 2.09 1.05
N PHE A 190 -19.89 2.78 1.56
CA PHE A 190 -18.70 3.11 0.79
C PHE A 190 -18.00 1.85 0.27
N TYR A 191 -17.68 0.89 1.15
CA TYR A 191 -16.97 -0.33 0.73
C TYR A 191 -17.81 -1.23 -0.14
N SER A 192 -19.14 -1.28 0.08
CA SER A 192 -20.07 -1.97 -0.83
C SER A 192 -19.99 -1.41 -2.25
N SER A 193 -20.09 -0.08 -2.37
CA SER A 193 -19.99 0.61 -3.66
C SER A 193 -18.59 0.48 -4.27
N TYR A 194 -17.54 0.61 -3.46
CA TYR A 194 -16.15 0.47 -3.91
C TYR A 194 -15.89 -0.93 -4.50
N LEU A 195 -16.39 -1.98 -3.85
CA LEU A 195 -16.25 -3.35 -4.34
C LEU A 195 -16.97 -3.53 -5.67
N SER A 196 -18.25 -3.18 -5.75
CA SER A 196 -19.10 -3.45 -6.93
C SER A 196 -18.77 -2.56 -8.13
N THR A 197 -18.37 -1.30 -7.89
CA THR A 197 -18.17 -0.34 -9.00
C THR A 197 -16.73 -0.24 -9.48
N TYR A 198 -15.76 -0.50 -8.62
CA TYR A 198 -14.35 -0.36 -8.96
C TYR A 198 -13.61 -1.69 -9.02
N ILE A 199 -13.61 -2.46 -7.94
CA ILE A 199 -12.82 -3.70 -7.90
C ILE A 199 -13.36 -4.70 -8.91
N GLU A 200 -14.66 -4.97 -8.93
CA GLU A 200 -15.25 -5.90 -9.89
C GLU A 200 -15.07 -5.44 -11.35
N ARG A 201 -15.18 -4.12 -11.60
CA ARG A 201 -14.97 -3.57 -12.93
C ARG A 201 -13.54 -3.77 -13.41
N ASP A 202 -12.55 -3.39 -12.59
CA ASP A 202 -11.14 -3.47 -12.95
C ASP A 202 -10.71 -4.94 -13.13
N VAL A 203 -11.26 -5.85 -12.32
CA VAL A 203 -11.02 -7.29 -12.47
C VAL A 203 -11.65 -7.82 -13.76
N ARG A 204 -12.87 -7.38 -14.14
CA ARG A 204 -13.51 -7.75 -15.42
C ARG A 204 -12.74 -7.27 -16.64
N GLU A 205 -12.13 -6.10 -16.58
CA GLU A 205 -11.30 -5.57 -17.67
C GLU A 205 -10.00 -6.38 -17.87
N LEU A 206 -9.55 -7.11 -16.85
CA LEU A 206 -8.33 -7.92 -16.87
C LEU A 206 -8.59 -9.42 -17.04
N SER A 207 -9.88 -9.86 -16.98
CA SER A 207 -10.27 -11.27 -17.10
C SER A 207 -11.64 -11.38 -17.77
N ASP A 208 -11.70 -12.04 -18.92
CA ASP A 208 -12.84 -12.02 -19.86
C ASP A 208 -14.17 -12.64 -19.39
N ALA A 209 -14.20 -13.38 -18.28
CA ALA A 209 -15.41 -14.05 -17.80
C ALA A 209 -15.45 -14.13 -16.28
N ILE A 210 -15.84 -13.05 -15.61
CA ILE A 210 -15.97 -13.03 -14.15
C ILE A 210 -17.44 -13.19 -13.75
N ASP A 211 -17.70 -14.26 -13.01
CA ASP A 211 -18.91 -14.40 -12.20
C ASP A 211 -18.74 -13.55 -10.92
N SER A 212 -19.54 -12.47 -10.80
CA SER A 212 -19.48 -11.55 -9.67
C SER A 212 -19.70 -12.24 -8.32
N LEU A 213 -20.52 -13.30 -8.26
CA LEU A 213 -20.75 -14.03 -7.02
C LEU A 213 -19.53 -14.84 -6.62
N LYS A 214 -18.87 -15.50 -7.57
CA LYS A 214 -17.62 -16.23 -7.31
C LYS A 214 -16.49 -15.29 -6.94
N PHE A 215 -16.42 -14.12 -7.58
CA PHE A 215 -15.44 -13.09 -7.23
C PHE A 215 -15.67 -12.53 -5.81
N LEU A 216 -16.92 -12.28 -5.42
CA LEU A 216 -17.24 -11.84 -4.05
C LEU A 216 -16.85 -12.91 -3.02
N ARG A 217 -17.12 -14.19 -3.29
CA ARG A 217 -16.68 -15.30 -2.44
C ARG A 217 -15.15 -15.37 -2.35
N PHE A 218 -14.48 -15.19 -3.47
CA PHE A 218 -13.03 -15.20 -3.55
C PHE A 218 -12.40 -14.07 -2.70
N ILE A 219 -12.80 -12.80 -2.91
CA ILE A 219 -12.21 -11.69 -2.16
C ILE A 219 -12.56 -11.76 -0.66
N THR A 220 -13.72 -12.32 -0.31
CA THR A 220 -14.09 -12.60 1.09
C THR A 220 -13.18 -13.68 1.69
N ALA A 221 -12.92 -14.77 0.96
CA ALA A 221 -12.01 -15.82 1.39
C ALA A 221 -10.57 -15.32 1.54
N VAL A 222 -10.14 -14.40 0.67
CA VAL A 222 -8.84 -13.72 0.78
C VAL A 222 -8.79 -12.83 2.03
N ALA A 223 -9.84 -12.03 2.28
CA ALA A 223 -9.92 -11.14 3.45
C ALA A 223 -9.91 -11.93 4.78
N ALA A 224 -10.60 -13.05 4.83
CA ALA A 224 -10.61 -13.93 6.01
C ALA A 224 -9.23 -14.56 6.31
N ARG A 225 -8.28 -14.48 5.38
CA ARG A 225 -6.91 -15.01 5.50
C ARG A 225 -5.84 -13.91 5.56
N CYS A 226 -6.22 -12.67 5.88
CA CYS A 226 -5.23 -11.61 6.09
C CYS A 226 -4.23 -12.01 7.18
N GLY A 227 -2.94 -11.68 6.99
CA GLY A 227 -1.86 -12.08 7.89
C GLY A 227 -1.43 -13.56 7.81
N GLN A 228 -2.04 -14.37 6.93
CA GLN A 228 -1.73 -15.80 6.79
C GLN A 228 -0.93 -16.08 5.51
N MET A 229 -0.22 -17.21 5.52
CA MET A 229 0.45 -17.72 4.33
C MET A 229 -0.57 -18.05 3.24
N VAL A 230 -0.29 -17.63 2.00
CA VAL A 230 -1.20 -17.82 0.86
C VAL A 230 -1.37 -19.30 0.54
N ASN A 231 -2.61 -19.78 0.57
CA ASN A 231 -2.98 -21.10 0.06
C ASN A 231 -4.03 -20.94 -1.05
N ALA A 232 -3.56 -20.82 -2.30
CA ALA A 232 -4.43 -20.64 -3.44
C ALA A 232 -5.43 -21.78 -3.67
N ALA A 233 -5.10 -23.02 -3.24
CA ALA A 233 -6.01 -24.16 -3.36
C ALA A 233 -7.19 -24.06 -2.38
N GLU A 234 -6.95 -23.63 -1.15
CA GLU A 234 -8.02 -23.42 -0.16
C GLU A 234 -8.91 -22.23 -0.57
N ILE A 235 -8.31 -21.12 -0.99
CA ILE A 235 -9.06 -19.94 -1.49
C ILE A 235 -9.94 -20.33 -2.68
N ALA A 236 -9.40 -21.12 -3.61
CA ALA A 236 -10.14 -21.58 -4.79
C ALA A 236 -11.35 -22.45 -4.40
N ARG A 237 -11.16 -23.39 -3.45
CA ARG A 237 -12.24 -24.24 -2.94
C ARG A 237 -13.36 -23.41 -2.31
N ASP A 238 -13.02 -22.44 -1.47
CA ASP A 238 -14.01 -21.61 -0.76
C ASP A 238 -14.78 -20.70 -1.71
N ALA A 239 -14.15 -20.29 -2.82
CA ALA A 239 -14.76 -19.43 -3.84
C ALA A 239 -15.48 -20.21 -4.97
N ASP A 240 -15.42 -21.54 -4.97
CA ASP A 240 -15.94 -22.42 -6.04
C ASP A 240 -15.34 -22.06 -7.43
N ILE A 241 -14.00 -21.92 -7.47
CA ILE A 241 -13.21 -21.66 -8.67
C ILE A 241 -12.03 -22.63 -8.75
N ASN A 242 -11.34 -22.69 -9.90
CA ASN A 242 -10.12 -23.46 -10.02
C ASN A 242 -8.91 -22.71 -9.45
N GLN A 243 -7.84 -23.45 -9.12
CA GLN A 243 -6.65 -22.87 -8.49
C GLN A 243 -5.89 -21.89 -9.40
N THR A 244 -5.91 -22.08 -10.71
CA THR A 244 -5.30 -21.17 -11.67
C THR A 244 -6.01 -19.83 -11.62
N GLN A 245 -7.34 -19.84 -11.70
CA GLN A 245 -8.16 -18.64 -11.59
C GLN A 245 -7.95 -17.90 -10.24
N ALA A 246 -7.82 -18.64 -9.13
CA ALA A 246 -7.51 -18.02 -7.84
C ALA A 246 -6.14 -17.31 -7.85
N LYS A 247 -5.11 -17.91 -8.46
CA LYS A 247 -3.79 -17.27 -8.62
C LYS A 247 -3.85 -16.03 -9.50
N ASP A 248 -4.57 -16.09 -10.61
CA ASP A 248 -4.74 -14.96 -11.52
C ASP A 248 -5.45 -13.80 -10.83
N TRP A 249 -6.51 -14.08 -10.10
CA TRP A 249 -7.25 -13.06 -9.35
C TRP A 249 -6.45 -12.50 -8.17
N LEU A 250 -5.61 -13.30 -7.49
CA LEU A 250 -4.68 -12.80 -6.49
C LEU A 250 -3.66 -11.83 -7.10
N THR A 251 -3.11 -12.17 -8.27
CA THR A 251 -2.19 -11.29 -9.02
C THR A 251 -2.87 -9.98 -9.42
N ILE A 252 -4.14 -10.05 -9.83
CA ILE A 252 -4.92 -8.85 -10.14
C ILE A 252 -5.12 -7.97 -8.89
N LEU A 253 -5.53 -8.55 -7.75
CA LEU A 253 -5.69 -7.77 -6.50
C LEU A 253 -4.38 -7.10 -6.04
N GLU A 254 -3.25 -7.79 -6.19
CA GLU A 254 -1.92 -7.22 -5.89
C GLU A 254 -1.61 -6.06 -6.85
N THR A 255 -1.82 -6.27 -8.15
CA THR A 255 -1.59 -5.26 -9.18
C THR A 255 -2.47 -4.01 -8.99
N LEU A 256 -3.72 -4.19 -8.55
CA LEU A 256 -4.63 -3.09 -8.22
C LEU A 256 -4.25 -2.38 -6.90
N GLY A 257 -3.26 -2.89 -6.16
CA GLY A 257 -2.84 -2.34 -4.88
C GLY A 257 -3.89 -2.53 -3.76
N ILE A 258 -4.76 -3.54 -3.88
CA ILE A 258 -5.72 -3.91 -2.83
C ILE A 258 -5.02 -4.73 -1.76
N ILE A 259 -4.19 -5.68 -2.19
CA ILE A 259 -3.36 -6.54 -1.34
C ILE A 259 -1.88 -6.34 -1.64
N PHE A 260 -1.05 -6.82 -0.74
CA PHE A 260 0.40 -6.99 -0.97
C PHE A 260 0.90 -8.24 -0.26
N TYR A 261 2.07 -8.69 -0.65
CA TYR A 261 2.71 -9.84 -0.06
C TYR A 261 3.88 -9.46 0.84
N LEU A 262 4.01 -10.17 1.94
CA LEU A 262 5.20 -10.18 2.79
C LEU A 262 5.91 -11.52 2.56
N HIS A 263 7.09 -11.45 1.93
CA HIS A 263 7.88 -12.64 1.62
C HIS A 263 8.65 -13.14 2.84
N PRO A 264 8.97 -14.43 2.92
CA PRO A 264 9.78 -14.95 4.01
C PRO A 264 11.24 -14.51 3.89
N TYR A 265 11.86 -14.14 5.01
CA TYR A 265 13.29 -13.91 5.05
C TYR A 265 14.07 -15.22 4.86
N SER A 266 15.13 -15.16 4.09
CA SER A 266 16.11 -16.27 3.92
C SER A 266 17.47 -15.67 3.57
N ASN A 267 18.56 -16.26 4.07
CA ASN A 267 19.92 -15.87 3.66
C ASN A 267 20.15 -16.03 2.15
N ASN A 268 19.43 -16.95 1.51
CA ASN A 268 19.46 -17.13 0.06
C ASN A 268 18.31 -16.32 -0.58
N LEU A 269 18.66 -15.29 -1.36
CA LEU A 269 17.70 -14.41 -2.03
C LEU A 269 16.70 -15.18 -2.91
N LEU A 270 17.17 -16.20 -3.66
CA LEU A 270 16.29 -16.99 -4.51
C LEU A 270 15.24 -17.77 -3.69
N LYS A 271 15.58 -18.20 -2.47
CA LYS A 271 14.64 -18.86 -1.58
C LYS A 271 13.60 -17.90 -1.00
N ARG A 272 13.88 -16.59 -0.94
CA ARG A 272 12.86 -15.59 -0.54
C ARG A 272 11.72 -15.53 -1.57
N LEU A 273 12.02 -15.71 -2.85
CA LEU A 273 11.04 -15.64 -3.94
C LEU A 273 10.19 -16.91 -4.11
N VAL A 274 10.74 -18.08 -3.75
CA VAL A 274 10.08 -19.38 -4.01
C VAL A 274 9.19 -19.84 -2.86
N LYS A 275 9.43 -19.37 -1.63
CA LYS A 275 8.64 -19.75 -0.46
C LYS A 275 7.33 -18.97 -0.42
N THR A 276 6.30 -19.57 0.19
CA THR A 276 4.96 -19.00 0.30
C THR A 276 4.96 -17.70 1.08
N PRO A 277 4.46 -16.58 0.50
CA PRO A 277 4.33 -15.30 1.19
C PRO A 277 3.12 -15.27 2.13
N LYS A 278 3.10 -14.36 3.09
CA LYS A 278 1.89 -13.92 3.80
C LYS A 278 1.17 -12.83 3.00
N LEU A 279 -0.16 -12.78 3.13
CA LEU A 279 -1.01 -11.82 2.42
C LEU A 279 -1.57 -10.77 3.38
N TYR A 280 -1.54 -9.50 2.95
CA TYR A 280 -2.06 -8.35 3.69
C TYR A 280 -2.85 -7.43 2.78
N PHE A 281 -3.77 -6.67 3.36
CA PHE A 281 -4.51 -5.60 2.69
C PHE A 281 -3.92 -4.24 3.04
N TYR A 282 -3.91 -3.31 2.08
CA TYR A 282 -3.52 -1.92 2.35
C TYR A 282 -4.56 -1.16 3.19
N ASP A 283 -5.83 -1.58 3.12
CA ASP A 283 -6.91 -0.96 3.85
C ASP A 283 -7.68 -1.98 4.70
N THR A 284 -7.65 -1.80 6.01
CA THR A 284 -8.30 -2.70 6.97
C THR A 284 -9.82 -2.54 7.02
N GLY A 285 -10.36 -1.37 6.66
CA GLY A 285 -11.79 -1.16 6.58
C GLY A 285 -12.45 -2.03 5.50
N LEU A 286 -11.76 -2.23 4.37
CA LEU A 286 -12.20 -3.19 3.35
C LEU A 286 -12.22 -4.63 3.90
N VAL A 287 -11.22 -5.03 4.68
CA VAL A 287 -11.20 -6.35 5.34
C VAL A 287 -12.38 -6.49 6.30
N CYS A 288 -12.65 -5.48 7.14
CA CYS A 288 -13.77 -5.49 8.08
C CYS A 288 -15.12 -5.60 7.35
N TYR A 289 -15.29 -4.88 6.25
CA TYR A 289 -16.49 -4.96 5.40
C TYR A 289 -16.68 -6.38 4.83
N LEU A 290 -15.64 -6.94 4.21
CA LEU A 290 -15.67 -8.26 3.58
C LEU A 290 -15.92 -9.39 4.58
N THR A 291 -15.36 -9.28 5.79
CA THR A 291 -15.52 -10.27 6.87
C THR A 291 -16.73 -9.97 7.79
N LYS A 292 -17.54 -8.96 7.43
CA LYS A 292 -18.84 -8.64 8.03
C LYS A 292 -18.79 -8.30 9.52
N TRP A 293 -17.76 -7.60 9.97
CA TRP A 293 -17.75 -7.04 11.31
C TRP A 293 -18.72 -5.88 11.39
N SER A 294 -19.56 -5.85 12.44
CA SER A 294 -20.62 -4.87 12.61
C SER A 294 -20.16 -3.59 13.33
N SER A 295 -19.09 -3.68 14.12
CA SER A 295 -18.51 -2.55 14.85
C SER A 295 -17.05 -2.81 15.22
N ALA A 296 -16.35 -1.77 15.66
CA ALA A 296 -14.99 -1.88 16.20
C ALA A 296 -14.93 -2.75 17.47
N GLU A 297 -15.93 -2.67 18.34
CA GLU A 297 -16.03 -3.45 19.58
C GLU A 297 -16.17 -4.95 19.28
N THR A 298 -17.02 -5.31 18.32
CA THR A 298 -17.17 -6.72 17.94
C THR A 298 -15.92 -7.28 17.29
N LEU A 299 -15.21 -6.46 16.51
CA LEU A 299 -13.93 -6.82 15.92
C LEU A 299 -12.85 -7.01 17.01
N GLU A 300 -12.78 -6.06 17.96
CA GLU A 300 -11.79 -6.11 19.05
C GLU A 300 -11.91 -7.40 19.88
N CYS A 301 -13.14 -7.84 20.15
CA CYS A 301 -13.42 -9.07 20.92
C CYS A 301 -13.42 -10.34 20.03
N GLY A 302 -13.40 -10.19 18.72
CA GLY A 302 -13.59 -11.28 17.76
C GLY A 302 -12.32 -12.11 17.51
N ALA A 303 -12.50 -13.27 16.90
CA ALA A 303 -11.40 -14.21 16.62
C ALA A 303 -10.33 -13.67 15.65
N MET A 304 -10.65 -12.67 14.84
CA MET A 304 -9.71 -12.06 13.88
C MET A 304 -8.91 -10.88 14.45
N ASN A 305 -9.13 -10.50 15.71
CA ASN A 305 -8.53 -9.29 16.27
C ASN A 305 -7.00 -9.23 16.18
N GLY A 306 -6.31 -10.35 16.40
CA GLY A 306 -4.86 -10.46 16.27
C GLY A 306 -4.40 -10.32 14.80
N ALA A 307 -5.02 -11.06 13.89
CA ALA A 307 -4.66 -11.05 12.47
C ALA A 307 -4.90 -9.68 11.81
N ILE A 308 -6.00 -9.01 12.16
CA ILE A 308 -6.31 -7.70 11.59
C ILE A 308 -5.44 -6.59 12.20
N LEU A 309 -5.05 -6.72 13.47
CA LEU A 309 -4.06 -5.83 14.10
C LEU A 309 -2.69 -6.00 13.42
N GLU A 310 -2.27 -7.24 13.17
CA GLU A 310 -1.04 -7.54 12.44
C GLU A 310 -1.10 -6.92 11.04
N ASN A 311 -2.21 -7.12 10.31
CA ASN A 311 -2.41 -6.50 9.00
C ASN A 311 -2.30 -4.97 9.05
N TYR A 312 -2.92 -4.33 10.04
CA TYR A 312 -2.87 -2.89 10.22
C TYR A 312 -1.44 -2.40 10.43
N VAL A 313 -0.70 -3.00 11.36
CA VAL A 313 0.68 -2.60 11.67
C VAL A 313 1.61 -2.81 10.48
N VAL A 314 1.53 -3.98 9.81
CA VAL A 314 2.36 -4.27 8.63
C VAL A 314 2.07 -3.28 7.50
N ALA A 315 0.80 -2.97 7.25
CA ALA A 315 0.39 -1.99 6.23
C ALA A 315 0.88 -0.58 6.58
N GLU A 316 0.73 -0.14 7.83
CA GLU A 316 1.20 1.19 8.25
C GLU A 316 2.72 1.30 8.17
N ILE A 317 3.49 0.32 8.64
CA ILE A 317 4.95 0.31 8.46
C ILE A 317 5.30 0.42 6.96
N ARG A 318 4.68 -0.39 6.09
CA ARG A 318 4.90 -0.33 4.64
C ARG A 318 4.62 1.06 4.06
N LYS A 319 3.51 1.69 4.45
CA LYS A 319 3.15 3.05 4.03
C LYS A 319 4.21 4.08 4.44
N THR A 320 4.89 3.92 5.58
CA THR A 320 5.95 4.85 6.00
C THR A 320 7.08 4.94 4.97
N TYR A 321 7.44 3.83 4.35
CA TYR A 321 8.45 3.77 3.29
C TYR A 321 7.91 4.31 1.96
N LEU A 322 6.77 3.80 1.49
CA LEU A 322 6.19 4.20 0.21
C LEU A 322 5.92 5.70 0.13
N ASN A 323 5.42 6.30 1.21
CA ASN A 323 5.16 7.74 1.30
C ASN A 323 6.46 8.59 1.33
N CYS A 324 7.61 7.96 1.56
CA CYS A 324 8.95 8.55 1.41
C CYS A 324 9.61 8.21 0.07
N GLY A 325 8.88 7.59 -0.87
CA GLY A 325 9.42 7.17 -2.17
C GLY A 325 10.42 6.02 -2.08
N LYS A 326 10.36 5.22 -1.02
CA LYS A 326 11.27 4.09 -0.76
C LYS A 326 10.51 2.77 -0.78
N GLU A 327 11.12 1.73 -1.33
CA GLU A 327 10.60 0.36 -1.18
C GLU A 327 11.10 -0.22 0.14
N PRO A 328 10.21 -0.76 1.00
CA PRO A 328 10.62 -1.36 2.26
C PRO A 328 11.15 -2.78 2.06
N TYR A 329 12.26 -3.11 2.69
CA TYR A 329 12.76 -4.48 2.78
C TYR A 329 12.14 -5.17 4.02
N LEU A 330 10.87 -5.50 3.90
CA LEU A 330 10.07 -6.17 4.93
C LEU A 330 9.88 -7.65 4.57
N TYR A 331 10.11 -8.50 5.56
CA TYR A 331 9.94 -9.95 5.46
C TYR A 331 9.25 -10.47 6.71
N TYR A 332 8.73 -11.70 6.68
CA TYR A 332 8.47 -12.48 7.89
C TYR A 332 9.53 -13.60 8.00
N TYR A 333 9.68 -14.19 9.17
CA TYR A 333 10.52 -15.37 9.32
C TYR A 333 9.71 -16.52 9.90
N ARG A 334 9.89 -17.73 9.36
CA ARG A 334 9.32 -18.94 9.90
C ARG A 334 10.28 -20.10 9.70
N ASP A 335 10.57 -20.83 10.78
CA ASP A 335 11.41 -22.01 10.73
C ASP A 335 10.61 -23.30 10.47
N LYS A 336 11.32 -24.42 10.41
CA LYS A 336 10.72 -25.75 10.21
C LYS A 336 9.84 -26.22 11.38
N ASP A 337 10.05 -25.68 12.57
CA ASP A 337 9.30 -26.00 13.78
C ASP A 337 8.12 -25.05 13.98
N ALA A 338 7.76 -24.31 12.92
CA ALA A 338 6.66 -23.34 12.86
C ALA A 338 6.81 -22.14 13.82
N ARG A 339 8.02 -21.91 14.39
CA ARG A 339 8.28 -20.67 15.14
C ARG A 339 8.40 -19.53 14.16
N GLU A 340 7.74 -18.41 14.46
CA GLU A 340 7.55 -17.32 13.54
C GLU A 340 7.95 -15.98 14.18
N ILE A 341 8.48 -15.05 13.34
CA ILE A 341 8.65 -13.62 13.62
C ILE A 341 7.76 -12.89 12.64
N ASP A 342 6.86 -12.06 13.14
CA ASP A 342 5.82 -11.40 12.33
C ASP A 342 6.43 -10.50 11.27
N ILE A 343 7.44 -9.69 11.61
CA ILE A 343 8.19 -8.85 10.66
C ILE A 343 9.70 -8.97 10.93
N VAL A 344 10.47 -9.06 9.85
CA VAL A 344 11.91 -8.82 9.82
C VAL A 344 12.15 -7.62 8.92
N LEU A 345 12.49 -6.48 9.51
CA LEU A 345 12.86 -5.27 8.79
C LEU A 345 14.36 -5.32 8.50
N GLU A 346 14.74 -5.36 7.22
CA GLU A 346 16.15 -5.26 6.78
C GLU A 346 16.44 -3.80 6.40
N HIS A 347 17.34 -3.17 7.14
CA HIS A 347 17.73 -1.78 6.94
C HIS A 347 19.24 -1.65 7.10
N ASP A 348 19.93 -1.04 6.13
CA ASP A 348 21.39 -0.82 6.12
C ASP A 348 22.22 -2.08 6.42
N GLY A 349 21.77 -3.24 5.91
CA GLY A 349 22.46 -4.51 6.11
C GLY A 349 22.33 -5.09 7.53
N ILE A 350 21.27 -4.71 8.25
CA ILE A 350 20.96 -5.13 9.62
C ILE A 350 19.53 -5.64 9.66
N LEU A 351 19.27 -6.67 10.48
CA LEU A 351 17.93 -7.22 10.71
C LEU A 351 17.34 -6.76 12.03
N ASN A 352 16.18 -6.15 11.96
CA ASN A 352 15.39 -5.76 13.12
C ASN A 352 14.12 -6.64 13.18
N PRO A 353 14.06 -7.62 14.10
CA PRO A 353 12.87 -8.43 14.30
C PRO A 353 11.77 -7.66 15.02
N ILE A 354 10.53 -7.88 14.61
CA ILE A 354 9.36 -7.23 15.19
C ILE A 354 8.27 -8.27 15.40
N GLU A 355 7.71 -8.27 16.60
CA GLU A 355 6.55 -9.08 16.98
C GLU A 355 5.35 -8.17 17.22
N ILE A 356 4.15 -8.60 16.83
CA ILE A 356 2.92 -7.81 16.94
C ILE A 356 1.93 -8.56 17.82
N LYS A 357 1.51 -7.97 18.94
CA LYS A 357 0.60 -8.64 19.88
C LYS A 357 -0.45 -7.69 20.42
N LYS A 358 -1.70 -8.18 20.45
CA LYS A 358 -2.81 -7.48 21.12
C LYS A 358 -2.69 -7.69 22.64
N THR A 359 -1.71 -7.07 23.26
CA THR A 359 -1.53 -7.07 24.72
C THR A 359 -1.00 -5.71 25.19
N ALA A 360 -1.36 -5.31 26.40
CA ALA A 360 -0.78 -4.12 27.04
C ALA A 360 0.45 -4.47 27.89
N ASN A 361 0.68 -5.75 28.18
CA ASN A 361 1.76 -6.24 29.04
C ASN A 361 2.54 -7.37 28.37
N PRO A 362 3.39 -7.08 27.37
CA PRO A 362 4.19 -8.08 26.71
C PRO A 362 5.29 -8.60 27.65
N GLY A 363 5.46 -9.92 27.71
CA GLY A 363 6.51 -10.58 28.47
C GLY A 363 7.77 -10.85 27.64
N THR A 364 8.88 -11.17 28.33
CA THR A 364 10.19 -11.46 27.69
C THR A 364 10.18 -12.72 26.83
N GLU A 365 9.20 -13.59 26.98
CA GLU A 365 9.02 -14.79 26.13
C GLU A 365 8.79 -14.46 24.66
N LEU A 366 8.19 -13.31 24.35
CA LEU A 366 7.89 -12.87 23.00
C LEU A 366 9.14 -12.56 22.18
N VAL A 367 10.22 -12.11 22.83
CA VAL A 367 11.46 -11.77 22.13
C VAL A 367 12.46 -12.92 21.98
N LYS A 368 12.22 -14.06 22.66
CA LYS A 368 13.07 -15.25 22.53
C LYS A 368 13.13 -15.81 21.11
N VAL A 369 12.05 -15.64 20.36
CA VAL A 369 11.98 -16.08 18.96
C VAL A 369 12.98 -15.31 18.07
N PHE A 370 13.39 -14.12 18.45
CA PHE A 370 14.33 -13.29 17.69
C PHE A 370 15.73 -13.92 17.58
N GLU A 371 16.10 -14.79 18.52
CA GLU A 371 17.35 -15.56 18.49
C GLU A 371 17.45 -16.47 17.24
N LEU A 372 16.33 -16.75 16.58
CA LEU A 372 16.34 -17.51 15.32
C LEU A 372 17.13 -16.79 14.22
N LEU A 373 17.20 -15.44 14.27
CA LEU A 373 17.94 -14.63 13.31
C LEU A 373 19.44 -14.56 13.61
N ASP A 374 19.92 -15.00 14.79
CA ASP A 374 21.34 -15.01 15.12
C ASP A 374 22.14 -15.97 14.22
N LYS A 375 21.45 -16.87 13.52
CA LYS A 375 21.99 -17.78 12.50
C LYS A 375 21.96 -17.21 11.10
N ALA A 376 21.42 -15.98 10.92
CA ALA A 376 21.41 -15.32 9.62
C ALA A 376 22.81 -14.82 9.24
N SER A 377 23.08 -14.72 7.93
CA SER A 377 24.31 -14.10 7.43
C SER A 377 24.35 -12.59 7.67
N THR A 378 23.18 -11.95 7.70
CA THR A 378 23.01 -10.54 8.02
C THR A 378 22.85 -10.40 9.54
N PRO A 379 23.62 -9.51 10.21
CA PRO A 379 23.58 -9.36 11.65
C PRO A 379 22.20 -8.87 12.16
N ARG A 380 21.76 -9.43 13.26
CA ARG A 380 20.58 -8.94 13.99
C ARG A 380 20.99 -7.80 14.91
N ALA A 381 20.16 -6.77 14.96
CA ALA A 381 20.27 -5.66 15.91
C ALA A 381 19.06 -5.62 16.85
N LYS A 382 18.63 -4.40 17.23
CA LYS A 382 17.50 -4.17 18.11
C LYS A 382 16.20 -4.74 17.55
N GLY A 383 15.39 -5.34 18.42
CA GLY A 383 14.04 -5.81 18.10
C GLY A 383 12.95 -4.95 18.74
N ALA A 384 11.71 -5.19 18.35
CA ALA A 384 10.55 -4.52 18.90
C ALA A 384 9.38 -5.47 19.12
N VAL A 385 8.59 -5.24 20.17
CA VAL A 385 7.26 -5.78 20.34
C VAL A 385 6.27 -4.64 20.18
N ILE A 386 5.52 -4.63 19.06
CA ILE A 386 4.48 -3.63 18.80
C ILE A 386 3.19 -4.11 19.47
N CYS A 387 2.65 -3.32 20.41
CA CYS A 387 1.53 -3.75 21.23
C CYS A 387 0.66 -2.59 21.73
N MET A 388 -0.37 -2.90 22.56
CA MET A 388 -1.32 -1.94 23.11
C MET A 388 -0.82 -1.23 24.37
N LYS A 389 0.47 -1.27 24.68
CA LYS A 389 1.03 -0.51 25.80
C LYS A 389 0.93 1.00 25.54
N PRO A 390 0.64 1.84 26.53
CA PRO A 390 0.44 3.27 26.31
C PRO A 390 1.70 4.07 26.01
N GLY A 391 2.91 3.58 26.36
CA GLY A 391 4.16 4.31 26.14
C GLY A 391 5.32 3.43 25.74
N LEU A 392 6.31 4.04 25.07
CA LEU A 392 7.57 3.42 24.69
C LEU A 392 8.31 2.95 25.94
N SER A 393 8.85 1.76 25.94
CA SER A 393 9.68 1.21 27.00
C SER A 393 10.59 0.10 26.48
N ALA A 394 11.51 -0.38 27.31
CA ALA A 394 12.31 -1.55 26.97
C ALA A 394 11.70 -2.82 27.59
N ILE A 395 11.85 -3.94 26.89
CA ILE A 395 11.58 -5.27 27.42
C ILE A 395 12.87 -5.88 27.99
N ASP A 396 13.99 -5.60 27.32
CA ASP A 396 15.37 -5.91 27.75
C ASP A 396 16.36 -4.92 27.10
N ARG A 397 17.67 -5.25 27.12
CA ARG A 397 18.72 -4.37 26.56
C ARG A 397 18.65 -4.21 25.06
N ASP A 398 18.07 -5.20 24.34
CA ASP A 398 18.10 -5.29 22.88
C ASP A 398 16.72 -5.18 22.25
N ASN A 399 15.66 -5.09 23.06
CA ASN A 399 14.31 -5.11 22.56
C ASN A 399 13.43 -4.05 23.21
N TYR A 400 12.67 -3.33 22.36
CA TYR A 400 11.76 -2.28 22.78
C TYR A 400 10.31 -2.75 22.79
N ILE A 401 9.49 -2.13 23.62
CA ILE A 401 8.03 -2.20 23.55
C ILE A 401 7.55 -0.92 22.89
N VAL A 402 6.94 -1.06 21.72
CA VAL A 402 6.49 0.07 20.91
C VAL A 402 4.96 0.08 20.86
N PRO A 403 4.31 1.16 21.33
CA PRO A 403 2.87 1.33 21.17
C PRO A 403 2.43 1.31 19.70
N VAL A 404 1.30 0.65 19.39
CA VAL A 404 0.72 0.61 18.05
C VAL A 404 0.47 2.02 17.48
N TRP A 405 0.03 2.96 18.30
CA TRP A 405 -0.28 4.33 17.87
C TRP A 405 0.94 5.15 17.40
N MET A 406 2.14 4.66 17.63
CA MET A 406 3.39 5.32 17.19
C MET A 406 3.77 5.01 15.75
N ILE A 407 3.13 4.05 15.09
CA ILE A 407 3.51 3.59 13.73
C ILE A 407 3.08 4.59 12.65
#